data_9c4277d4a4cb3c7436ec51e05d82370e
#
_entry.id   9c4277d4a4cb3c7436ec51e05d82370e
#
_cell.length_a   1.000
_cell.length_b   1.000
_cell.length_c   1.000
_cell.angle_alpha   90.00
_cell.angle_beta   90.00
_cell.angle_gamma   90.00
#
_symmetry.space_group_name_H-M   'P 1'
#
loop_
_entity.id
_entity.type
_entity.pdbx_description
1 polymer ?
#
loop_
_entity_poly.entity_id
_entity_poly.type
_entity_poly.pdbx_seq_one_letter_code
_entity_poly.pdbx_strand_id
1 'polypeptide(L)'
;QVLSLTWKDFIAPEFHWTDTHYGTITAIFSIIYAIANLFAGRFVDWLGSKKGYLWAIAIWSLGACLHALCGWATEMSLGLKDVNEMIAASGALTSTIAITSVYYFIAARIVLAVGESGNFPAAIKVTAEYFPKKDRAFATSIFNAGSTIGALIAPVSIPPLASYFKSIGV
;
A
#
# COMPACT_ATOMS: atom_id res chain seq x y z
N GLN A 1 -0.67 -2.86 -5.38
CA GLN A 1 -0.85 -4.18 -6.05
C GLN A 1 -1.07 -5.33 -5.04
N VAL A 2 -0.31 -5.45 -3.92
CA VAL A 2 -0.49 -6.57 -2.97
C VAL A 2 -1.94 -6.69 -2.53
N LEU A 3 -2.54 -5.62 -2.02
CA LEU A 3 -3.94 -5.65 -1.58
C LEU A 3 -4.90 -6.03 -2.71
N SER A 4 -4.70 -5.55 -3.94
CA SER A 4 -5.57 -5.89 -5.07
C SER A 4 -5.51 -7.35 -5.50
N LEU A 5 -4.38 -8.02 -5.22
CA LEU A 5 -4.17 -9.43 -5.56
C LEU A 5 -4.61 -10.39 -4.45
N THR A 6 -4.70 -9.90 -3.21
CA THR A 6 -4.96 -10.76 -2.04
C THR A 6 -6.31 -10.48 -1.37
N TRP A 7 -6.96 -9.34 -1.65
CA TRP A 7 -8.14 -8.94 -0.89
C TRP A 7 -9.29 -9.93 -0.98
N LYS A 8 -9.58 -10.49 -2.17
CA LYS A 8 -10.76 -11.32 -2.40
C LYS A 8 -10.61 -12.72 -1.79
N ASP A 9 -9.43 -13.31 -1.93
CA ASP A 9 -9.21 -14.71 -1.56
C ASP A 9 -8.68 -14.87 -0.12
N PHE A 10 -8.04 -13.82 0.43
CA PHE A 10 -7.40 -13.86 1.73
C PHE A 10 -8.02 -12.88 2.73
N ILE A 11 -8.13 -11.60 2.36
CA ILE A 11 -8.52 -10.52 3.28
C ILE A 11 -10.04 -10.45 3.45
N ALA A 12 -10.80 -10.57 2.36
CA ALA A 12 -12.26 -10.47 2.44
C ALA A 12 -12.90 -11.56 3.31
N PRO A 13 -12.46 -12.83 3.26
CA PRO A 13 -12.99 -13.86 4.18
C PRO A 13 -12.62 -13.59 5.64
N GLU A 14 -11.43 -13.04 5.91
CA GLU A 14 -10.93 -12.74 7.26
C GLU A 14 -11.69 -11.59 7.92
N PHE A 15 -11.89 -10.49 7.19
CA PHE A 15 -12.54 -9.28 7.70
C PHE A 15 -13.99 -9.11 7.25
N HIS A 16 -14.58 -10.09 6.58
CA HIS A 16 -15.93 -10.04 6.01
C HIS A 16 -16.18 -8.86 5.07
N TRP A 17 -15.16 -8.50 4.26
CA TRP A 17 -15.28 -7.38 3.35
C TRP A 17 -16.17 -7.69 2.16
N THR A 18 -16.92 -6.67 1.76
CA THR A 18 -17.66 -6.61 0.50
C THR A 18 -16.87 -5.83 -0.56
N ASP A 19 -17.29 -5.94 -1.83
CA ASP A 19 -16.74 -5.12 -2.92
C ASP A 19 -16.82 -3.61 -2.61
N THR A 20 -17.85 -3.18 -1.88
CA THR A 20 -18.01 -1.78 -1.46
C THR A 20 -16.93 -1.34 -0.49
N HIS A 21 -16.57 -2.17 0.49
CA HIS A 21 -15.49 -1.87 1.46
C HIS A 21 -14.15 -1.71 0.73
N TYR A 22 -13.81 -2.66 -0.13
CA TYR A 22 -12.60 -2.56 -0.94
C TYR A 22 -12.60 -1.34 -1.88
N GLY A 23 -13.73 -1.08 -2.53
CA GLY A 23 -13.92 0.08 -3.39
C GLY A 23 -13.71 1.41 -2.63
N THR A 24 -14.23 1.52 -1.41
CA THR A 24 -14.05 2.70 -0.55
C THR A 24 -12.58 2.92 -0.19
N ILE A 25 -11.88 1.87 0.23
CA ILE A 25 -10.45 1.94 0.56
C ILE A 25 -9.64 2.42 -0.66
N THR A 26 -9.94 1.87 -1.84
CA THR A 26 -9.24 2.20 -3.08
C THR A 26 -9.55 3.62 -3.55
N ALA A 27 -10.80 4.07 -3.43
CA ALA A 27 -11.21 5.42 -3.78
C ALA A 27 -10.54 6.46 -2.90
N ILE A 28 -10.51 6.26 -1.58
CA ILE A 28 -9.84 7.17 -0.64
C ILE A 28 -8.33 7.22 -0.93
N PHE A 29 -7.70 6.06 -1.16
CA PHE A 29 -6.29 6.02 -1.57
C PHE A 29 -6.05 6.88 -2.82
N SER A 30 -6.87 6.72 -3.86
CA SER A 30 -6.71 7.44 -5.13
C SER A 30 -6.87 8.95 -4.96
N ILE A 31 -7.84 9.39 -4.15
CA ILE A 31 -8.05 10.81 -3.85
C ILE A 31 -6.85 11.40 -3.10
N ILE A 32 -6.41 10.74 -2.03
CA ILE A 32 -5.26 11.21 -1.24
C ILE A 32 -3.99 11.21 -2.09
N TYR A 33 -3.77 10.16 -2.89
CA TYR A 33 -2.64 10.08 -3.82
C TYR A 33 -2.64 11.22 -4.83
N ALA A 34 -3.79 11.54 -5.42
CA ALA A 34 -3.92 12.67 -6.36
C ALA A 34 -3.60 14.00 -5.67
N ILE A 35 -4.14 14.25 -4.48
CA ILE A 35 -3.86 15.47 -3.71
C ILE A 35 -2.37 15.54 -3.33
N ALA A 36 -1.81 14.45 -2.83
CA ALA A 36 -0.40 14.40 -2.42
C ALA A 36 0.56 14.64 -3.59
N ASN A 37 0.23 14.16 -4.79
CA ASN A 37 1.03 14.43 -6.00
C ASN A 37 1.15 15.93 -6.34
N LEU A 38 0.13 16.75 -6.04
CA LEU A 38 0.19 18.20 -6.28
C LEU A 38 1.30 18.87 -5.45
N PHE A 39 1.60 18.32 -4.28
CA PHE A 39 2.58 18.89 -3.35
C PHE A 39 3.92 18.14 -3.36
N ALA A 40 3.94 16.91 -3.84
CA ALA A 40 5.10 16.02 -3.79
C ALA A 40 6.35 16.61 -4.48
N GLY A 41 6.19 17.21 -5.66
CA GLY A 41 7.29 17.85 -6.38
C GLY A 41 7.90 19.00 -5.56
N ARG A 42 7.07 19.87 -4.99
CA ARG A 42 7.49 20.99 -4.17
C ARG A 42 8.18 20.53 -2.88
N PHE A 43 7.70 19.47 -2.27
CA PHE A 43 8.33 18.84 -1.11
C PHE A 43 9.74 18.32 -1.43
N VAL A 44 9.91 17.63 -2.55
CA VAL A 44 11.21 17.13 -3.02
C VAL A 44 12.14 18.31 -3.39
N ASP A 45 11.59 19.38 -3.94
CA ASP A 45 12.39 20.58 -4.26
C ASP A 45 12.90 21.27 -3.01
N TRP A 46 12.08 21.38 -1.97
CA TRP A 46 12.45 21.99 -0.69
C TRP A 46 13.50 21.18 0.10
N LEU A 47 13.38 19.86 0.16
CA LEU A 47 14.31 18.99 0.88
C LEU A 47 15.58 18.64 0.09
N GLY A 48 15.57 18.88 -1.22
CA GLY A 48 16.59 18.39 -2.14
C GLY A 48 16.41 16.90 -2.49
N SER A 49 17.00 16.50 -3.61
CA SER A 49 16.77 15.18 -4.24
C SER A 49 17.05 14.01 -3.30
N LYS A 50 18.19 14.00 -2.62
CA LYS A 50 18.60 12.90 -1.74
C LYS A 50 17.69 12.76 -0.53
N LYS A 51 17.45 13.84 0.21
CA LYS A 51 16.62 13.81 1.42
C LYS A 51 15.15 13.62 1.08
N GLY A 52 14.66 14.30 0.05
CA GLY A 52 13.28 14.16 -0.41
C GLY A 52 12.94 12.72 -0.81
N TYR A 53 13.86 12.06 -1.54
CA TYR A 53 13.67 10.66 -1.93
C TYR A 53 13.72 9.70 -0.74
N LEU A 54 14.67 9.90 0.19
CA LEU A 54 14.75 9.08 1.40
C LEU A 54 13.47 9.20 2.26
N TRP A 55 12.95 10.40 2.44
CA TRP A 55 11.70 10.61 3.18
C TRP A 55 10.50 9.98 2.47
N ALA A 56 10.40 10.11 1.14
CA ALA A 56 9.34 9.48 0.38
C ALA A 56 9.35 7.95 0.56
N ILE A 57 10.51 7.31 0.43
CA ILE A 57 10.67 5.86 0.64
C ILE A 57 10.38 5.48 2.10
N ALA A 58 10.85 6.24 3.07
CA ALA A 58 10.63 5.94 4.50
C ALA A 58 9.12 5.97 4.85
N ILE A 59 8.41 7.01 4.40
CA ILE A 59 6.95 7.13 4.62
C ILE A 59 6.20 6.02 3.88
N TRP A 60 6.60 5.72 2.64
CA TRP A 60 6.01 4.63 1.86
C TRP A 60 6.21 3.27 2.53
N SER A 61 7.42 2.99 3.02
CA SER A 61 7.74 1.76 3.76
C SER A 61 6.96 1.67 5.07
N LEU A 62 6.83 2.78 5.80
CA LEU A 62 6.00 2.84 7.01
C LEU A 62 4.54 2.51 6.67
N GLY A 63 3.98 3.07 5.62
CA GLY A 63 2.63 2.74 5.15
C GLY A 63 2.47 1.25 4.83
N ALA A 64 3.47 0.64 4.20
CA ALA A 64 3.47 -0.81 3.93
C ALA A 64 3.50 -1.64 5.22
N CYS A 65 4.34 -1.27 6.20
CA CYS A 65 4.38 -1.94 7.51
C CYS A 65 3.05 -1.79 8.28
N LEU A 66 2.40 -0.63 8.21
CA LEU A 66 1.11 -0.42 8.85
C LEU A 66 0.02 -1.34 8.29
N HIS A 67 0.07 -1.70 7.00
CA HIS A 67 -0.87 -2.68 6.44
C HIS A 67 -0.73 -4.06 7.09
N ALA A 68 0.49 -4.49 7.42
CA ALA A 68 0.72 -5.76 8.11
C ALA A 68 0.17 -5.77 9.55
N LEU A 69 0.01 -4.59 10.16
CA LEU A 69 -0.51 -4.45 11.51
C LEU A 69 -2.04 -4.28 11.58
N CYS A 70 -2.73 -4.10 10.44
CA CYS A 70 -4.18 -3.85 10.42
C CYS A 70 -4.99 -5.00 11.02
N GLY A 71 -4.59 -6.25 10.78
CA GLY A 71 -5.23 -7.44 11.36
C GLY A 71 -5.13 -7.41 12.88
N TRP A 72 -3.91 -7.37 13.39
CA TRP A 72 -3.63 -7.30 14.83
C TRP A 72 -4.33 -6.11 15.50
N ALA A 73 -4.34 -4.94 14.88
CA ALA A 73 -5.01 -3.76 15.42
C ALA A 73 -6.54 -3.96 15.49
N THR A 74 -7.13 -4.66 14.53
CA THR A 74 -8.56 -4.99 14.52
C THR A 74 -8.89 -5.96 15.65
N GLU A 75 -8.13 -7.05 15.81
CA GLU A 75 -8.25 -8.02 16.91
C GLU A 75 -8.19 -7.33 18.26
N MET A 76 -7.15 -6.54 18.48
CA MET A 76 -6.92 -5.84 19.74
C MET A 76 -8.04 -4.84 20.08
N SER A 77 -8.54 -4.12 19.08
CA SER A 77 -9.62 -3.14 19.27
C SER A 77 -10.96 -3.76 19.63
N LEU A 78 -11.21 -4.98 19.16
CA LEU A 78 -12.46 -5.70 19.39
C LEU A 78 -12.35 -6.74 20.50
N GLY A 79 -11.16 -6.89 21.11
CA GLY A 79 -10.90 -7.85 22.18
C GLY A 79 -10.97 -9.31 21.72
N LEU A 80 -10.72 -9.56 20.42
CA LEU A 80 -10.65 -10.90 19.84
C LEU A 80 -9.28 -11.53 20.16
N LYS A 81 -9.26 -12.85 20.28
CA LYS A 81 -8.02 -13.56 20.67
C LYS A 81 -7.13 -13.91 19.50
N ASP A 82 -7.73 -14.20 18.36
CA ASP A 82 -7.03 -14.60 17.16
C ASP A 82 -7.88 -14.39 15.87
N VAL A 83 -7.23 -14.59 14.71
CA VAL A 83 -7.83 -14.53 13.38
C VAL A 83 -9.00 -15.50 13.22
N ASN A 84 -8.95 -16.67 13.88
CA ASN A 84 -10.01 -17.66 13.76
C ASN A 84 -11.32 -17.17 14.36
N GLU A 85 -11.27 -16.40 15.44
CA GLU A 85 -12.45 -15.73 16.00
C GLU A 85 -13.03 -14.69 15.05
N MET A 86 -12.18 -13.96 14.31
CA MET A 86 -12.65 -13.03 13.27
C MET A 86 -13.36 -13.77 12.13
N ILE A 87 -12.75 -14.82 11.61
CA ILE A 87 -13.32 -15.64 10.52
C ILE A 87 -14.64 -16.31 10.93
N ALA A 88 -14.72 -16.80 12.17
CA ALA A 88 -15.89 -17.47 12.70
C ALA A 88 -17.01 -16.52 13.16
N ALA A 89 -16.76 -15.20 13.12
CA ALA A 89 -17.73 -14.19 13.58
C ALA A 89 -19.04 -14.25 12.78
N SER A 90 -20.15 -13.99 13.45
CA SER A 90 -21.48 -13.99 12.86
C SER A 90 -22.36 -12.85 13.39
N GLY A 91 -23.43 -12.53 12.67
CA GLY A 91 -24.38 -11.50 13.06
C GLY A 91 -23.77 -10.07 13.09
N ALA A 92 -24.07 -9.29 14.13
CA ALA A 92 -23.62 -7.90 14.26
C ALA A 92 -22.10 -7.75 14.38
N LEU A 93 -21.38 -8.77 14.89
CA LEU A 93 -19.94 -8.72 15.05
C LEU A 93 -19.23 -8.68 13.68
N THR A 94 -19.76 -9.37 12.68
CA THR A 94 -19.24 -9.35 11.30
C THR A 94 -19.15 -7.93 10.73
N SER A 95 -20.22 -7.15 10.87
CA SER A 95 -20.23 -5.77 10.38
C SER A 95 -19.28 -4.87 11.18
N THR A 96 -19.13 -5.11 12.48
CA THR A 96 -18.20 -4.36 13.33
C THR A 96 -16.76 -4.64 12.94
N ILE A 97 -16.40 -5.90 12.70
CA ILE A 97 -15.07 -6.30 12.21
C ILE A 97 -14.78 -5.63 10.86
N ALA A 98 -15.73 -5.73 9.91
CA ALA A 98 -15.56 -5.14 8.59
C ALA A 98 -15.33 -3.62 8.66
N ILE A 99 -16.15 -2.89 9.40
CA ILE A 99 -16.02 -1.44 9.54
C ILE A 99 -14.72 -1.06 10.23
N THR A 100 -14.39 -1.70 11.35
CA THR A 100 -13.17 -1.41 12.12
C THR A 100 -11.91 -1.64 11.29
N SER A 101 -11.81 -2.80 10.62
CA SER A 101 -10.67 -3.11 9.75
C SER A 101 -10.56 -2.14 8.57
N VAL A 102 -11.67 -1.74 7.94
CA VAL A 102 -11.69 -0.75 6.88
C VAL A 102 -11.05 0.58 7.34
N TYR A 103 -11.35 1.05 8.56
CA TYR A 103 -10.72 2.28 9.08
C TYR A 103 -9.21 2.13 9.25
N TYR A 104 -8.71 1.01 9.77
CA TYR A 104 -7.26 0.77 9.88
C TYR A 104 -6.59 0.70 8.51
N PHE A 105 -7.21 -0.01 7.57
CA PHE A 105 -6.69 -0.08 6.20
C PHE A 105 -6.72 1.27 5.49
N ILE A 106 -7.73 2.11 5.69
CA ILE A 106 -7.76 3.47 5.17
C ILE A 106 -6.62 4.30 5.76
N ALA A 107 -6.40 4.25 7.08
CA ALA A 107 -5.32 4.99 7.72
C ALA A 107 -3.95 4.58 7.16
N ALA A 108 -3.69 3.28 7.04
CA ALA A 108 -2.47 2.75 6.44
C ALA A 108 -2.31 3.18 4.97
N ARG A 109 -3.42 3.20 4.20
CA ARG A 109 -3.45 3.65 2.81
C ARG A 109 -3.17 5.14 2.64
N ILE A 110 -3.61 5.98 3.56
CA ILE A 110 -3.30 7.41 3.54
C ILE A 110 -1.79 7.62 3.68
N VAL A 111 -1.16 6.97 4.66
CA VAL A 111 0.29 7.04 4.85
C VAL A 111 1.04 6.51 3.62
N LEU A 112 0.59 5.38 3.07
CA LEU A 112 1.17 4.81 1.86
C LEU A 112 1.07 5.77 0.67
N ALA A 113 -0.10 6.37 0.43
CA ALA A 113 -0.35 7.30 -0.67
C ALA A 113 0.56 8.53 -0.61
N VAL A 114 0.73 9.10 0.58
CA VAL A 114 1.62 10.26 0.80
C VAL A 114 3.08 9.90 0.48
N GLY A 115 3.57 8.75 0.95
CA GLY A 115 4.94 8.31 0.66
C GLY A 115 5.13 7.98 -0.82
N GLU A 116 4.20 7.25 -1.41
CA GLU A 116 4.25 6.80 -2.80
C GLU A 116 4.24 7.98 -3.78
N SER A 117 3.46 9.04 -3.49
CA SER A 117 3.37 10.22 -4.36
C SER A 117 4.70 10.94 -4.54
N GLY A 118 5.61 10.89 -3.56
CA GLY A 118 6.93 11.52 -3.64
C GLY A 118 7.94 10.76 -4.48
N ASN A 119 7.74 9.47 -4.73
CA ASN A 119 8.73 8.63 -5.40
C ASN A 119 8.97 9.03 -6.85
N PHE A 120 7.92 9.27 -7.63
CA PHE A 120 8.04 9.61 -9.04
C PHE A 120 8.70 10.99 -9.27
N PRO A 121 8.25 12.09 -8.64
CA PRO A 121 8.94 13.38 -8.74
C PRO A 121 10.40 13.33 -8.28
N ALA A 122 10.68 12.60 -7.22
CA ALA A 122 12.05 12.44 -6.72
C ALA A 122 12.94 11.70 -7.73
N ALA A 123 12.45 10.61 -8.35
CA ALA A 123 13.18 9.87 -9.36
C ALA A 123 13.48 10.72 -10.61
N ILE A 124 12.51 11.49 -11.09
CA ILE A 124 12.71 12.40 -12.22
C ILE A 124 13.74 13.47 -11.88
N LYS A 125 13.69 14.05 -10.67
CA LYS A 125 14.65 15.06 -10.22
C LYS A 125 16.06 14.48 -10.13
N VAL A 126 16.25 13.30 -9.54
CA VAL A 126 17.53 12.60 -9.49
C VAL A 126 18.07 12.36 -10.90
N THR A 127 17.22 11.88 -11.82
CA THR A 127 17.60 11.68 -13.21
C THR A 127 18.05 13.00 -13.86
N ALA A 128 17.37 14.10 -13.58
CA ALA A 128 17.73 15.41 -14.13
C ALA A 128 19.04 15.97 -13.56
N GLU A 129 19.37 15.67 -12.31
CA GLU A 129 20.59 16.15 -11.63
C GLU A 129 21.82 15.31 -11.97
N TYR A 130 21.70 13.98 -12.04
CA TYR A 130 22.86 13.08 -12.15
C TYR A 130 23.14 12.61 -13.57
N PHE A 131 22.17 12.73 -14.51
CA PHE A 131 22.36 12.27 -15.88
C PHE A 131 22.48 13.44 -16.88
N PRO A 132 23.41 13.35 -17.84
CA PRO A 132 23.47 14.30 -18.97
C PRO A 132 22.16 14.33 -19.75
N LYS A 133 21.82 15.45 -20.35
CA LYS A 133 20.55 15.61 -21.10
C LYS A 133 20.28 14.49 -22.12
N LYS A 134 21.33 14.00 -22.81
CA LYS A 134 21.22 12.95 -23.82
C LYS A 134 20.81 11.59 -23.23
N ASP A 135 21.13 11.32 -21.97
CA ASP A 135 20.94 10.00 -21.33
C ASP A 135 19.71 9.95 -20.39
N ARG A 136 19.05 11.09 -20.15
CA ARG A 136 17.89 11.19 -19.24
C ARG A 136 16.71 10.33 -19.68
N ALA A 137 16.43 10.29 -20.97
CA ALA A 137 15.34 9.45 -21.50
C ALA A 137 15.60 7.98 -21.25
N PHE A 138 16.85 7.52 -21.44
CA PHE A 138 17.25 6.15 -21.16
C PHE A 138 17.17 5.81 -19.65
N ALA A 139 17.68 6.68 -18.78
CA ALA A 139 17.57 6.49 -17.33
C ALA A 139 16.11 6.42 -16.85
N THR A 140 15.24 7.29 -17.38
CA THR A 140 13.79 7.27 -17.07
C THR A 140 13.13 5.98 -17.59
N SER A 141 13.55 5.47 -18.74
CA SER A 141 13.04 4.21 -19.29
C SER A 141 13.39 3.01 -18.44
N ILE A 142 14.62 2.95 -17.88
CA ILE A 142 15.03 1.90 -16.93
C ILE A 142 14.18 1.95 -15.67
N PHE A 143 13.96 3.13 -15.11
CA PHE A 143 13.12 3.31 -13.94
C PHE A 143 11.69 2.81 -14.19
N ASN A 144 11.08 3.18 -15.33
CA ASN A 144 9.75 2.73 -15.71
C ASN A 144 9.69 1.22 -16.00
N ALA A 145 10.73 0.65 -16.61
CA ALA A 145 10.83 -0.79 -16.85
C ALA A 145 10.79 -1.58 -15.54
N GLY A 146 11.46 -1.12 -14.49
CA GLY A 146 11.38 -1.73 -13.15
C GLY A 146 9.96 -1.82 -12.60
N SER A 147 9.17 -0.77 -12.76
CA SER A 147 7.75 -0.74 -12.39
C SER A 147 6.92 -1.76 -13.19
N THR A 148 7.15 -1.83 -14.50
CA THR A 148 6.45 -2.79 -15.38
C THR A 148 6.80 -4.24 -15.05
N ILE A 149 8.08 -4.53 -14.81
CA ILE A 149 8.54 -5.86 -14.42
C ILE A 149 7.91 -6.26 -13.07
N GLY A 150 7.88 -5.34 -12.10
CA GLY A 150 7.22 -5.57 -10.83
C GLY A 150 5.72 -5.88 -10.99
N ALA A 151 5.03 -5.18 -11.89
CA ALA A 151 3.63 -5.42 -12.19
C ALA A 151 3.36 -6.79 -12.83
N LEU A 152 4.31 -7.34 -13.61
CA LEU A 152 4.21 -8.66 -14.21
C LEU A 152 4.53 -9.78 -13.22
N ILE A 153 5.50 -9.56 -12.32
CA ILE A 153 5.93 -10.59 -11.36
C ILE A 153 4.94 -10.70 -10.18
N ALA A 154 4.36 -9.59 -9.74
CA ALA A 154 3.49 -9.55 -8.58
C ALA A 154 2.29 -10.55 -8.64
N PRO A 155 1.50 -10.65 -9.74
CA PRO A 155 0.41 -11.61 -9.83
C PRO A 155 0.85 -13.07 -9.76
N VAL A 156 2.07 -13.37 -10.16
CA VAL A 156 2.62 -14.74 -10.18
C VAL A 156 3.22 -15.10 -8.82
N SER A 157 3.83 -14.16 -8.12
CA SER A 157 4.57 -14.42 -6.87
C SER A 157 3.72 -14.23 -5.60
N ILE A 158 2.83 -13.23 -5.56
CA ILE A 158 2.09 -12.87 -4.33
C ILE A 158 1.07 -13.93 -3.92
N PRO A 159 0.17 -14.44 -4.78
CA PRO A 159 -0.82 -15.44 -4.36
C PRO A 159 -0.22 -16.75 -3.83
N PRO A 160 0.81 -17.36 -4.47
CA PRO A 160 1.47 -18.54 -3.91
C PRO A 160 2.14 -18.27 -2.55
N LEU A 161 2.78 -17.12 -2.38
CA LEU A 161 3.36 -16.73 -1.09
C LEU A 161 2.30 -16.58 -0.02
N ALA A 162 1.19 -15.88 -0.31
CA ALA A 162 0.08 -15.73 0.62
C ALA A 162 -0.53 -17.08 1.01
N SER A 163 -0.71 -18.00 0.04
CA SER A 163 -1.18 -19.36 0.31
C SER A 163 -0.22 -20.15 1.19
N TYR A 164 1.09 -20.02 0.95
CA TYR A 164 2.12 -20.67 1.76
C TYR A 164 2.09 -20.17 3.21
N PHE A 165 2.10 -18.86 3.44
CA PHE A 165 2.04 -18.30 4.79
C PHE A 165 0.76 -18.69 5.53
N LYS A 166 -0.38 -18.65 4.86
CA LYS A 166 -1.65 -19.13 5.42
C LYS A 166 -1.57 -20.61 5.82
N SER A 167 -0.87 -21.46 5.07
CA SER A 167 -0.74 -22.90 5.37
C SER A 167 0.12 -23.18 6.61
N ILE A 168 1.03 -22.28 6.99
CA ILE A 168 1.88 -22.40 8.17
C ILE A 168 1.33 -21.59 9.38
N GLY A 169 0.10 -21.04 9.26
CA GLY A 169 -0.57 -20.36 10.36
C GLY A 169 -0.06 -18.95 10.68
N VAL A 170 0.50 -18.27 9.68
CA VAL A 170 0.98 -16.89 9.77
C VAL A 170 0.12 -15.98 8.89
#